data_c50111d9096506a25d184f7068797e40
#
_entry.id   c50111d9096506a25d184f7068797e40
#
_cell.length_a   1.000
_cell.length_b   1.000
_cell.length_c   1.000
_cell.angle_alpha   90.00
_cell.angle_beta   90.00
_cell.angle_gamma   90.00
#
_symmetry.space_group_name_H-M   'P 1'
#
loop_
_entity.id
_entity.type
_entity.pdbx_description
1 polymer ?
#
loop_
_entity_poly.entity_id
_entity_poly.type
_entity_poly.pdbx_seq_one_letter_code
_entity_poly.pdbx_strand_id
1 'polypeptide(L)'
;MSTRQAYEAKAELEFAEVQSQLSAMAARAQKAVAAGRAEGERLLMAAQSKHDEALHRFELLKRAGEDRWGAVKTTFETAWAELRQALGPQG
;
A
#
# COMPACT_ATOMS: atom_id res chain seq x y z
N MET A 1 24.45 7.63 -3.09
CA MET A 1 23.02 7.71 -2.74
C MET A 1 22.86 7.56 -1.22
N SER A 2 22.08 8.40 -0.58
CA SER A 2 21.88 8.28 0.87
C SER A 2 20.97 7.09 1.20
N THR A 3 21.07 6.61 2.43
CA THR A 3 20.20 5.53 2.92
C THR A 3 18.73 5.92 2.80
N ARG A 4 18.42 7.18 3.09
CA ARG A 4 17.05 7.70 2.98
C ARG A 4 16.55 7.63 1.52
N GLN A 5 17.38 8.06 0.57
CA GLN A 5 17.02 8.02 -0.84
C GLN A 5 16.80 6.59 -1.32
N ALA A 6 17.66 5.66 -0.90
CA ALA A 6 17.51 4.27 -1.26
C ALA A 6 16.22 3.68 -0.69
N TYR A 7 15.89 4.03 0.55
CA TYR A 7 14.66 3.59 1.19
C TYR A 7 13.43 4.08 0.42
N GLU A 8 13.42 5.36 0.06
CA GLU A 8 12.29 5.96 -0.64
C GLU A 8 12.14 5.38 -2.04
N ALA A 9 13.24 5.13 -2.73
CA ALA A 9 13.19 4.53 -4.06
C ALA A 9 12.63 3.10 -4.01
N LYS A 10 13.04 2.33 -3.01
CA LYS A 10 12.52 0.97 -2.82
C LYS A 10 11.01 1.00 -2.54
N ALA A 11 10.58 1.93 -1.70
CA ALA A 11 9.16 2.06 -1.38
C ALA A 11 8.34 2.40 -2.63
N GLU A 12 8.87 3.26 -3.50
CA GLU A 12 8.18 3.61 -4.74
C GLU A 12 7.99 2.40 -5.65
N LEU A 13 9.01 1.54 -5.73
CA LEU A 13 8.89 0.30 -6.51
C LEU A 13 7.84 -0.63 -5.90
N GLU A 14 7.81 -0.72 -4.58
CA GLU A 14 6.82 -1.55 -3.89
C GLU A 14 5.40 -1.02 -4.07
N PHE A 15 5.23 0.31 -4.10
CA PHE A 15 3.92 0.90 -4.42
C PHE A 15 3.47 0.54 -5.84
N ALA A 16 4.40 0.52 -6.80
CA ALA A 16 4.07 0.12 -8.17
C ALA A 16 3.58 -1.32 -8.21
N GLU A 17 4.22 -2.21 -7.46
CA GLU A 17 3.77 -3.60 -7.36
C GLU A 17 2.38 -3.70 -6.73
N VAL A 18 2.12 -2.91 -5.70
CA VAL A 18 0.81 -2.88 -5.05
C VAL A 18 -0.27 -2.41 -6.02
N GLN A 19 0.04 -1.41 -6.85
CA GLN A 19 -0.91 -0.97 -7.88
C GLN A 19 -1.28 -2.11 -8.82
N SER A 20 -0.31 -2.92 -9.23
CA SER A 20 -0.58 -4.09 -10.06
C SER A 20 -1.47 -5.10 -9.33
N GLN A 21 -1.21 -5.32 -8.03
CA GLN A 21 -2.02 -6.23 -7.23
C GLN A 21 -3.46 -5.73 -7.10
N LEU A 22 -3.64 -4.43 -6.87
CA LEU A 22 -4.98 -3.84 -6.78
C LEU A 22 -5.73 -3.97 -8.10
N SER A 23 -5.06 -3.77 -9.22
CA SER A 23 -5.66 -3.94 -10.54
C SER A 23 -6.08 -5.38 -10.76
N ALA A 24 -5.26 -6.35 -10.34
CA ALA A 24 -5.60 -7.77 -10.45
C ALA A 24 -6.81 -8.12 -9.58
N MET A 25 -6.88 -7.57 -8.36
CA MET A 25 -8.02 -7.78 -7.49
C MET A 25 -9.31 -7.23 -8.10
N ALA A 26 -9.24 -6.04 -8.70
CA ALA A 26 -10.40 -5.45 -9.37
C ALA A 26 -10.88 -6.31 -10.52
N ALA A 27 -9.95 -6.81 -11.34
CA ALA A 27 -10.29 -7.68 -12.46
C ALA A 27 -10.95 -8.98 -12.00
N ARG A 28 -10.43 -9.58 -10.93
CA ARG A 28 -11.01 -10.81 -10.39
C ARG A 28 -12.41 -10.57 -9.82
N ALA A 29 -12.62 -9.44 -9.14
CA ALA A 29 -13.93 -9.09 -8.60
C ALA A 29 -14.96 -8.96 -9.71
N GLN A 30 -14.59 -8.33 -10.83
CA GLN A 30 -15.50 -8.17 -11.97
C GLN A 30 -15.89 -9.49 -12.61
N LYS A 31 -15.01 -10.48 -12.58
CA LYS A 31 -15.27 -11.78 -13.20
C LYS A 31 -15.99 -12.75 -12.28
N ALA A 32 -16.09 -12.44 -11.00
CA ALA A 32 -16.70 -13.34 -10.04
C ALA A 32 -18.22 -13.34 -10.18
N VAL A 33 -18.86 -14.46 -9.78
CA VAL A 33 -20.32 -14.53 -9.69
C VAL A 33 -20.79 -13.68 -8.52
N ALA A 34 -22.09 -13.39 -8.44
CA ALA A 34 -22.67 -12.36 -7.58
C ALA A 34 -22.12 -12.35 -6.14
N ALA A 35 -22.14 -13.50 -5.45
CA ALA A 35 -21.67 -13.56 -4.06
C ALA A 35 -20.17 -13.32 -3.96
N GLY A 36 -19.40 -13.92 -4.88
CA GLY A 36 -17.97 -13.71 -4.94
C GLY A 36 -17.59 -12.29 -5.33
N ARG A 37 -18.41 -11.65 -6.16
CA ARG A 37 -18.18 -10.26 -6.54
C ARG A 37 -18.32 -9.31 -5.35
N ALA A 38 -19.36 -9.49 -4.53
CA ALA A 38 -19.56 -8.65 -3.36
C ALA A 38 -18.40 -8.77 -2.39
N GLU A 39 -17.93 -10.00 -2.14
CA GLU A 39 -16.79 -10.24 -1.27
C GLU A 39 -15.52 -9.63 -1.85
N GLY A 40 -15.29 -9.84 -3.16
CA GLY A 40 -14.12 -9.30 -3.84
C GLY A 40 -14.09 -7.78 -3.83
N GLU A 41 -15.24 -7.14 -4.04
CA GLU A 41 -15.32 -5.68 -3.99
C GLU A 41 -15.08 -5.15 -2.59
N ARG A 42 -15.57 -5.85 -1.56
CA ARG A 42 -15.34 -5.46 -0.18
C ARG A 42 -13.84 -5.52 0.17
N LEU A 43 -13.18 -6.60 -0.25
CA LEU A 43 -11.74 -6.75 -0.02
C LEU A 43 -10.95 -5.70 -0.79
N LEU A 44 -11.36 -5.41 -2.02
CA LEU A 44 -10.70 -4.39 -2.83
C LEU A 44 -10.81 -3.01 -2.19
N MET A 45 -12.01 -2.65 -1.71
CA MET A 45 -12.21 -1.36 -1.06
C MET A 45 -11.37 -1.22 0.20
N ALA A 46 -11.27 -2.30 0.98
CA ALA A 46 -10.43 -2.30 2.19
C ALA A 46 -8.96 -2.11 1.82
N ALA A 47 -8.49 -2.80 0.78
CA ALA A 47 -7.10 -2.68 0.33
C ALA A 47 -6.82 -1.29 -0.22
N GLN A 48 -7.76 -0.71 -0.97
CA GLN A 48 -7.59 0.64 -1.51
C GLN A 48 -7.52 1.68 -0.41
N SER A 49 -8.34 1.53 0.63
CA SER A 49 -8.32 2.44 1.78
C SER A 49 -6.96 2.39 2.48
N LYS A 50 -6.43 1.20 2.69
CA LYS A 50 -5.10 1.04 3.31
C LYS A 50 -4.00 1.56 2.40
N HIS A 51 -4.14 1.38 1.09
CA HIS A 51 -3.20 1.93 0.12
C HIS A 51 -3.15 3.45 0.20
N ASP A 52 -4.32 4.09 0.25
CA ASP A 52 -4.39 5.56 0.32
C ASP A 52 -3.75 6.08 1.60
N GLU A 53 -3.97 5.39 2.72
CA GLU A 53 -3.35 5.77 3.98
C GLU A 53 -1.83 5.61 3.93
N ALA A 54 -1.34 4.49 3.39
CA ALA A 54 0.10 4.26 3.28
C ALA A 54 0.73 5.29 2.34
N LEU A 55 0.05 5.63 1.25
CA LEU A 55 0.55 6.64 0.32
C LEU A 55 0.63 8.01 0.99
N HIS A 56 -0.39 8.37 1.77
CA HIS A 56 -0.39 9.62 2.52
C HIS A 56 0.80 9.69 3.47
N ARG A 57 1.05 8.60 4.22
CA ARG A 57 2.20 8.54 5.14
C ARG A 57 3.53 8.61 4.40
N PHE A 58 3.59 8.00 3.21
CA PHE A 58 4.79 8.08 2.39
C PHE A 58 5.06 9.51 1.91
N GLU A 59 4.02 10.23 1.51
CA GLU A 59 4.17 11.64 1.14
C GLU A 59 4.71 12.48 2.30
N LEU A 60 4.20 12.22 3.51
CA LEU A 60 4.71 12.89 4.70
C LEU A 60 6.16 12.53 4.96
N LEU A 61 6.53 11.27 4.73
CA LEU A 61 7.91 10.81 4.90
C LEU A 61 8.87 11.55 3.97
N LYS A 62 8.48 11.73 2.71
CA LYS A 62 9.32 12.41 1.73
C LYS A 62 9.53 13.88 2.09
N ARG A 63 8.59 14.48 2.81
CA ARG A 63 8.67 15.89 3.20
C ARG A 63 9.32 16.11 4.57
N ALA A 64 9.54 15.05 5.33
CA ALA A 64 10.05 15.17 6.69
C ALA A 64 11.51 15.64 6.70
N GLY A 65 11.83 16.52 7.65
CA GLY A 65 13.22 16.91 7.89
C GLY A 65 13.99 15.78 8.54
N GLU A 66 15.32 15.89 8.53
CA GLU A 66 16.19 14.83 9.02
C GLU A 66 15.88 14.43 10.46
N ASP A 67 15.56 15.42 11.30
CA ASP A 67 15.30 15.18 12.72
C ASP A 67 13.98 14.44 12.97
N ARG A 68 13.06 14.47 12.01
CA ARG A 68 11.74 13.86 12.16
C ARG A 68 11.57 12.60 11.28
N TRP A 69 12.48 12.37 10.37
CA TRP A 69 12.33 11.33 9.36
C TRP A 69 12.15 9.95 9.99
N GLY A 70 12.90 9.64 11.06
CA GLY A 70 12.78 8.35 11.72
C GLY A 70 11.41 8.09 12.32
N ALA A 71 10.81 9.12 12.95
CA ALA A 71 9.47 8.97 13.53
C ALA A 71 8.40 8.82 12.44
N VAL A 72 8.51 9.61 11.36
CA VAL A 72 7.57 9.52 10.26
C VAL A 72 7.70 8.18 9.54
N LYS A 73 8.93 7.66 9.42
CA LYS A 73 9.19 6.34 8.85
C LYS A 73 8.43 5.26 9.61
N THR A 74 8.47 5.29 10.94
CA THR A 74 7.77 4.31 11.77
C THR A 74 6.27 4.33 11.48
N THR A 75 5.69 5.53 11.37
CA THR A 75 4.27 5.68 11.06
C THR A 75 3.94 5.12 9.67
N PHE A 76 4.81 5.41 8.70
CA PHE A 76 4.64 4.87 7.35
C PHE A 76 4.69 3.34 7.37
N GLU A 77 5.64 2.76 8.08
CA GLU A 77 5.81 1.31 8.10
C GLU A 77 4.61 0.61 8.73
N THR A 78 3.99 1.23 9.74
CA THR A 78 2.76 0.70 10.32
C THR A 78 1.64 0.67 9.29
N ALA A 79 1.44 1.77 8.56
CA ALA A 79 0.43 1.83 7.52
C ALA A 79 0.73 0.85 6.39
N TRP A 80 2.00 0.70 6.04
CA TRP A 80 2.44 -0.25 5.01
C TRP A 80 2.12 -1.69 5.42
N ALA A 81 2.38 -2.05 6.67
CA ALA A 81 2.09 -3.39 7.17
C ALA A 81 0.58 -3.68 7.11
N GLU A 82 -0.25 -2.68 7.45
CA GLU A 82 -1.70 -2.83 7.37
C GLU A 82 -2.16 -3.04 5.93
N LEU A 83 -1.56 -2.32 5.00
CA LEU A 83 -1.85 -2.50 3.58
C LEU A 83 -1.52 -3.92 3.13
N ARG A 84 -0.34 -4.41 3.50
CA ARG A 84 0.06 -5.74 3.10
C ARG A 84 -0.88 -6.81 3.67
N GLN A 85 -1.37 -6.62 4.88
CA GLN A 85 -2.38 -7.52 5.45
C GLN A 85 -3.69 -7.47 4.66
N ALA A 86 -4.09 -6.29 4.23
CA ALA A 86 -5.33 -6.13 3.46
C ALA A 86 -5.22 -6.78 2.08
N LEU A 87 -4.01 -6.82 1.51
CA LEU A 87 -3.77 -7.48 0.22
C LEU A 87 -3.83 -9.00 0.33
N GLY A 88 -3.68 -9.52 1.54
CA GLY A 88 -3.72 -10.94 1.80
C GLY A 88 -2.40 -11.64 1.49
N PRO A 89 -2.35 -12.95 1.72
CA PRO A 89 -1.12 -13.72 1.46
C PRO A 89 -0.76 -13.66 -0.02
N GLN A 90 0.52 -13.45 -0.26
CA GLN A 90 1.05 -13.44 -1.62
C GLN A 90 1.33 -14.88 -2.02
N GLY A 91 0.53 -15.39 -2.91
CA GLY A 91 0.69 -16.74 -3.41
C GLY A 91 1.61 -16.82 -4.58
#